data_9d3a313f1e80820f785512ed362f72f6
#
_entry.id   9d3a313f1e80820f785512ed362f72f6
#
_cell.length_a   1.000
_cell.length_b   1.000
_cell.length_c   1.000
_cell.angle_alpha   90.00
_cell.angle_beta   90.00
_cell.angle_gamma   90.00
#
_symmetry.space_group_name_H-M   'P 1'
#
loop_
_entity.id
_entity.type
_entity.pdbx_description
1 polymer ?
#
loop_
_entity_poly.entity_id
_entity_poly.type
_entity_poly.pdbx_seq_one_letter_code
_entity_poly.pdbx_strand_id
1 'polypeptide(L)'
;MSEKISLALKAGLLHDVGKVCIRATHERQRHSILGAEFIRSFLADTEADKQLLRCIKYHHGRELSGAGLDIDDLAYVIYEADNIAAGADRREAEGDLNDRGAKFDSDLCLENIFNVFSGDAEPSYFSLRELDAMKKENFPHGNKSIATQGQYASIMRYMEKNFRMKSPISMEENELLRILEDTLIYVPSSTNTEEHADISLYDHMKMTGATAAVLMKYMKTLGITDYKGFCFTHNKENRNKGVFLMISGDFSGIQKFIYHIRSEGAMRMLRGRSFYLDIALENIVDELLNALHLSRANLIYCSGGHFYILADNTKETQDAVKDVAKKINQGLVKLFSGTLYLAIGCEPLCANDLMAESDTVHHKKNIFRSVSEKVSMAKLSRYGPDILTELFDENSNVNRADQGARECGICHISTDQLSSYKGNRPNADTDIQACEVCNGLYDLGKALIDDKRSVFAVLSEKAEGPDRAMPISACSGLCWLTAASPDDLKQWAEAGILKRIYDKNGSYTSSFMASRLWVADYAAKNEIGKVLDFNELAESSRDKTGKGIKRLGVLRADVDGLGAAFIAGFIHKENKNPEAYATLSRYAALSRSMALFFRKIIKGICKKELPEGIKPFYLFEDKERDRKSVV
;
A
#
# COMPACT_ATOMS: atom_id res chain seq x y z
N MET A 1 -18.75 5.57 -0.69
CA MET A 1 -18.97 4.80 -1.95
C MET A 1 -20.45 4.48 -2.07
N SER A 2 -21.06 4.37 -3.29
CA SER A 2 -22.46 3.91 -3.40
C SER A 2 -22.52 2.40 -3.23
N GLU A 3 -23.68 1.89 -2.77
CA GLU A 3 -23.88 0.45 -2.51
C GLU A 3 -23.54 -0.44 -3.71
N LYS A 4 -23.98 -0.10 -4.93
CA LYS A 4 -23.66 -0.88 -6.14
C LYS A 4 -22.14 -0.90 -6.45
N ILE A 5 -21.42 0.21 -6.23
CA ILE A 5 -19.97 0.27 -6.43
C ILE A 5 -19.24 -0.57 -5.36
N SER A 6 -19.66 -0.46 -4.10
CA SER A 6 -19.15 -1.27 -2.99
C SER A 6 -19.37 -2.77 -3.25
N LEU A 7 -20.57 -3.14 -3.71
CA LEU A 7 -20.89 -4.52 -4.02
C LEU A 7 -20.03 -5.07 -5.18
N ALA A 8 -19.84 -4.31 -6.25
CA ALA A 8 -18.98 -4.71 -7.36
C ALA A 8 -17.52 -4.89 -6.92
N LEU A 9 -17.00 -3.98 -6.08
CA LEU A 9 -15.68 -4.10 -5.50
C LEU A 9 -15.55 -5.39 -4.68
N LYS A 10 -16.49 -5.64 -3.76
CA LYS A 10 -16.48 -6.85 -2.91
C LYS A 10 -16.64 -8.12 -3.73
N ALA A 11 -17.46 -8.10 -4.79
CA ALA A 11 -17.58 -9.21 -5.72
C ALA A 11 -16.25 -9.51 -6.42
N GLY A 12 -15.53 -8.49 -6.90
CA GLY A 12 -14.20 -8.65 -7.46
C GLY A 12 -13.17 -9.11 -6.44
N LEU A 13 -13.28 -8.70 -5.17
CA LEU A 13 -12.43 -9.18 -4.08
C LEU A 13 -12.69 -10.65 -3.68
N LEU A 14 -13.84 -11.22 -4.03
CA LEU A 14 -14.25 -12.57 -3.61
C LEU A 14 -14.41 -13.56 -4.77
N HIS A 15 -14.33 -13.12 -6.05
CA HIS A 15 -14.72 -13.94 -7.20
C HIS A 15 -13.94 -15.27 -7.28
N ASP A 16 -12.67 -15.25 -6.92
CA ASP A 16 -11.74 -16.38 -7.04
C ASP A 16 -11.45 -17.11 -5.71
N VAL A 17 -12.19 -16.81 -4.63
CA VAL A 17 -11.99 -17.47 -3.32
C VAL A 17 -12.11 -18.99 -3.40
N GLY A 18 -12.91 -19.51 -4.33
CA GLY A 18 -13.09 -20.94 -4.57
C GLY A 18 -11.82 -21.67 -5.04
N LYS A 19 -10.79 -20.98 -5.51
CA LYS A 19 -9.48 -21.59 -5.80
C LYS A 19 -8.83 -22.13 -4.53
N VAL A 20 -9.02 -21.46 -3.39
CA VAL A 20 -8.58 -21.99 -2.09
C VAL A 20 -9.43 -23.20 -1.69
N CYS A 21 -10.76 -23.13 -1.89
CA CYS A 21 -11.67 -24.23 -1.55
C CYS A 21 -11.29 -25.52 -2.32
N ILE A 22 -11.09 -25.42 -3.66
CA ILE A 22 -10.71 -26.58 -4.48
C ILE A 22 -9.39 -27.20 -4.03
N ARG A 23 -8.39 -26.38 -3.71
CA ARG A 23 -7.06 -26.84 -3.28
C ARG A 23 -7.08 -27.40 -1.86
N ALA A 24 -8.03 -26.97 -1.03
CA ALA A 24 -8.25 -27.49 0.33
C ALA A 24 -9.04 -28.80 0.37
N THR A 25 -10.01 -28.99 -0.54
CA THR A 25 -10.94 -30.15 -0.49
C THR A 25 -10.65 -31.20 -1.56
N HIS A 26 -9.94 -30.83 -2.66
CA HIS A 26 -9.77 -31.64 -3.88
C HIS A 26 -11.11 -32.06 -4.53
N GLU A 27 -12.18 -31.29 -4.30
CA GLU A 27 -13.45 -31.52 -4.96
C GLU A 27 -13.35 -31.30 -6.48
N ARG A 28 -14.03 -32.17 -7.23
CA ARG A 28 -14.06 -32.12 -8.72
C ARG A 28 -15.14 -31.17 -9.22
N GLN A 29 -15.21 -29.97 -8.65
CA GLN A 29 -16.17 -28.95 -9.01
C GLN A 29 -15.42 -27.67 -9.41
N ARG A 30 -16.03 -26.81 -10.23
CA ARG A 30 -15.40 -25.54 -10.65
C ARG A 30 -15.24 -24.62 -9.45
N HIS A 31 -14.11 -23.90 -9.39
CA HIS A 31 -13.84 -22.95 -8.29
C HIS A 31 -14.92 -21.86 -8.17
N SER A 32 -15.52 -21.41 -9.28
CA SER A 32 -16.61 -20.44 -9.28
C SER A 32 -17.84 -20.93 -8.50
N ILE A 33 -18.17 -22.20 -8.61
CA ILE A 33 -19.30 -22.83 -7.90
C ILE A 33 -18.92 -23.02 -6.41
N LEU A 34 -17.78 -23.64 -6.13
CA LEU A 34 -17.32 -23.85 -4.75
C LEU A 34 -17.12 -22.52 -4.01
N GLY A 35 -16.62 -21.49 -4.68
CA GLY A 35 -16.51 -20.14 -4.11
C GLY A 35 -17.87 -19.54 -3.74
N ALA A 36 -18.86 -19.67 -4.63
CA ALA A 36 -20.21 -19.19 -4.35
C ALA A 36 -20.87 -19.98 -3.18
N GLU A 37 -20.69 -21.29 -3.11
CA GLU A 37 -21.19 -22.14 -2.00
C GLU A 37 -20.50 -21.79 -0.68
N PHE A 38 -19.19 -21.59 -0.70
CA PHE A 38 -18.42 -21.17 0.47
C PHE A 38 -18.92 -19.83 1.02
N ILE A 39 -19.04 -18.82 0.17
CA ILE A 39 -19.49 -17.48 0.59
C ILE A 39 -20.95 -17.50 1.04
N ARG A 40 -21.82 -18.28 0.40
CA ARG A 40 -23.25 -18.41 0.78
C ARG A 40 -23.42 -18.75 2.25
N SER A 41 -22.53 -19.56 2.84
CA SER A 41 -22.60 -19.99 4.24
C SER A 41 -22.50 -18.82 5.25
N PHE A 42 -22.13 -17.62 4.81
CA PHE A 42 -21.95 -16.41 5.63
C PHE A 42 -22.94 -15.29 5.30
N LEU A 43 -23.92 -15.54 4.43
CA LEU A 43 -24.86 -14.54 3.92
C LEU A 43 -26.27 -14.74 4.51
N ALA A 44 -27.09 -13.69 4.46
CA ALA A 44 -28.44 -13.66 5.02
C ALA A 44 -29.56 -13.86 3.97
N ASP A 45 -29.21 -14.14 2.69
CA ASP A 45 -30.13 -14.35 1.56
C ASP A 45 -30.90 -13.09 1.11
N THR A 46 -30.29 -11.90 1.26
CA THR A 46 -30.80 -10.64 0.72
C THR A 46 -30.61 -10.58 -0.81
N GLU A 47 -31.22 -9.59 -1.50
CA GLU A 47 -30.98 -9.41 -2.94
C GLU A 47 -29.52 -9.03 -3.24
N ALA A 48 -28.87 -8.28 -2.37
CA ALA A 48 -27.45 -7.98 -2.49
C ALA A 48 -26.59 -9.25 -2.34
N ASP A 49 -26.97 -10.16 -1.44
CA ASP A 49 -26.30 -11.47 -1.26
C ASP A 49 -26.43 -12.32 -2.53
N LYS A 50 -27.63 -12.38 -3.10
CA LYS A 50 -27.88 -13.12 -4.36
C LYS A 50 -27.07 -12.54 -5.51
N GLN A 51 -26.99 -11.21 -5.61
CA GLN A 51 -26.19 -10.52 -6.62
C GLN A 51 -24.69 -10.87 -6.44
N LEU A 52 -24.17 -10.82 -5.22
CA LEU A 52 -22.79 -11.22 -4.92
C LEU A 52 -22.52 -12.66 -5.36
N LEU A 53 -23.41 -13.59 -5.03
CA LEU A 53 -23.29 -14.98 -5.41
C LEU A 53 -23.33 -15.20 -6.93
N ARG A 54 -24.19 -14.45 -7.67
CA ARG A 54 -24.18 -14.46 -9.14
C ARG A 54 -22.83 -14.02 -9.69
N CYS A 55 -22.27 -12.94 -9.16
CA CYS A 55 -20.95 -12.43 -9.55
C CYS A 55 -19.86 -13.49 -9.37
N ILE A 56 -19.81 -14.15 -8.22
CA ILE A 56 -18.82 -15.20 -7.94
C ILE A 56 -19.04 -16.42 -8.84
N LYS A 57 -20.30 -16.85 -9.02
CA LYS A 57 -20.64 -18.05 -9.79
C LYS A 57 -20.44 -17.91 -11.30
N TYR A 58 -20.67 -16.72 -11.85
CA TYR A 58 -20.76 -16.50 -13.30
C TYR A 58 -19.66 -15.55 -13.82
N HIS A 59 -18.52 -15.43 -13.15
CA HIS A 59 -17.43 -14.55 -13.62
C HIS A 59 -16.66 -15.08 -14.84
N HIS A 60 -16.91 -16.31 -15.31
CA HIS A 60 -16.32 -16.84 -16.53
C HIS A 60 -17.25 -16.73 -17.74
N GLY A 61 -16.70 -16.45 -18.92
CA GLY A 61 -17.45 -16.15 -20.13
C GLY A 61 -18.42 -17.25 -20.57
N ARG A 62 -18.03 -18.53 -20.41
CA ARG A 62 -18.86 -19.69 -20.75
C ARG A 62 -20.10 -19.79 -19.89
N GLU A 63 -19.93 -19.69 -18.56
CA GLU A 63 -21.03 -19.73 -17.60
C GLU A 63 -21.93 -18.50 -17.74
N LEU A 64 -21.33 -17.33 -17.93
CA LEU A 64 -22.02 -16.05 -18.04
C LEU A 64 -22.93 -16.00 -19.27
N SER A 65 -22.47 -16.51 -20.42
CA SER A 65 -23.25 -16.55 -21.67
C SER A 65 -24.50 -17.38 -21.55
N GLY A 66 -24.47 -18.46 -20.77
CA GLY A 66 -25.59 -19.40 -20.56
C GLY A 66 -26.48 -19.07 -19.34
N ALA A 67 -26.14 -18.08 -18.54
CA ALA A 67 -26.79 -17.84 -17.25
C ALA A 67 -28.16 -17.13 -17.33
N GLY A 68 -28.51 -16.53 -18.49
CA GLY A 68 -29.78 -15.83 -18.69
C GLY A 68 -29.99 -14.64 -17.75
N LEU A 69 -28.90 -13.94 -17.38
CA LEU A 69 -28.94 -12.80 -16.46
C LEU A 69 -29.49 -11.54 -17.14
N ASP A 70 -30.07 -10.66 -16.34
CA ASP A 70 -30.55 -9.34 -16.77
C ASP A 70 -29.37 -8.49 -17.29
N ILE A 71 -29.68 -7.53 -18.18
CA ILE A 71 -28.65 -6.71 -18.85
C ILE A 71 -27.84 -5.83 -17.88
N ASP A 72 -28.38 -5.54 -16.70
CA ASP A 72 -27.77 -4.71 -15.65
C ASP A 72 -27.19 -5.55 -14.49
N ASP A 73 -26.98 -6.87 -14.69
CA ASP A 73 -26.37 -7.74 -13.68
C ASP A 73 -24.88 -7.44 -13.54
N LEU A 74 -24.40 -7.33 -12.29
CA LEU A 74 -23.00 -7.03 -11.99
C LEU A 74 -22.01 -8.14 -12.42
N ALA A 75 -22.47 -9.35 -12.67
CA ALA A 75 -21.61 -10.45 -13.12
C ALA A 75 -20.88 -10.11 -14.44
N TYR A 76 -21.51 -9.31 -15.32
CA TYR A 76 -20.84 -8.82 -16.56
C TYR A 76 -19.68 -7.87 -16.24
N VAL A 77 -19.84 -7.04 -15.20
CA VAL A 77 -18.79 -6.11 -14.76
C VAL A 77 -17.60 -6.89 -14.16
N ILE A 78 -17.88 -7.90 -13.34
CA ILE A 78 -16.83 -8.73 -12.73
C ILE A 78 -16.07 -9.52 -13.79
N TYR A 79 -16.78 -10.10 -14.76
CA TYR A 79 -16.17 -10.78 -15.90
C TYR A 79 -15.15 -9.88 -16.64
N GLU A 80 -15.54 -8.66 -16.99
CA GLU A 80 -14.64 -7.76 -17.72
C GLU A 80 -13.51 -7.24 -16.82
N ALA A 81 -13.79 -6.97 -15.54
CA ALA A 81 -12.79 -6.56 -14.57
C ALA A 81 -11.72 -7.63 -14.35
N ASP A 82 -12.11 -8.90 -14.30
CA ASP A 82 -11.20 -10.04 -14.18
C ASP A 82 -10.29 -10.16 -15.42
N ASN A 83 -10.83 -10.06 -16.63
CA ASN A 83 -10.05 -10.08 -17.87
C ASN A 83 -9.02 -8.93 -17.91
N ILE A 84 -9.41 -7.70 -17.54
CA ILE A 84 -8.52 -6.54 -17.52
C ILE A 84 -7.42 -6.73 -16.47
N ALA A 85 -7.77 -7.18 -15.26
CA ALA A 85 -6.81 -7.40 -14.18
C ALA A 85 -5.83 -8.54 -14.47
N ALA A 86 -6.29 -9.59 -15.13
CA ALA A 86 -5.46 -10.71 -15.61
C ALA A 86 -4.56 -10.30 -16.80
N GLY A 87 -4.93 -9.25 -17.52
CA GLY A 87 -4.21 -8.78 -18.70
C GLY A 87 -4.47 -9.58 -19.96
N ALA A 88 -5.46 -10.48 -19.97
CA ALA A 88 -5.78 -11.35 -21.10
C ALA A 88 -7.29 -11.58 -21.21
N ASP A 89 -7.80 -11.78 -22.45
CA ASP A 89 -9.18 -12.18 -22.66
C ASP A 89 -9.33 -13.69 -22.46
N ARG A 90 -9.86 -14.07 -21.31
CA ARG A 90 -10.02 -15.49 -20.93
C ARG A 90 -11.01 -16.26 -21.79
N ARG A 91 -11.87 -15.61 -22.60
CA ARG A 91 -12.74 -16.32 -23.54
C ARG A 91 -11.95 -17.01 -24.65
N GLU A 92 -10.85 -16.40 -25.08
CA GLU A 92 -9.96 -16.98 -26.09
C GLU A 92 -9.16 -18.14 -25.49
N ALA A 93 -8.71 -18.02 -24.24
CA ALA A 93 -8.03 -19.11 -23.52
C ALA A 93 -8.96 -20.29 -23.15
N GLU A 94 -10.24 -20.02 -22.84
CA GLU A 94 -11.23 -21.06 -22.52
C GLU A 94 -11.64 -21.93 -23.73
N GLY A 95 -11.47 -21.42 -24.95
CA GLY A 95 -11.67 -22.19 -26.19
C GLY A 95 -10.70 -23.36 -26.35
N ASP A 96 -9.49 -23.23 -25.81
CA ASP A 96 -8.43 -24.24 -25.86
C ASP A 96 -8.41 -25.20 -24.63
N LEU A 97 -9.22 -24.96 -23.59
CA LEU A 97 -9.31 -25.85 -22.40
C LEU A 97 -9.90 -27.24 -22.69
N ASN A 98 -10.35 -27.52 -23.92
CA ASN A 98 -10.60 -28.87 -24.38
C ASN A 98 -9.34 -29.59 -24.86
N ASP A 99 -8.20 -28.88 -24.95
CA ASP A 99 -6.93 -29.49 -25.26
C ASP A 99 -6.38 -30.16 -23.98
N ARG A 100 -6.23 -31.47 -24.04
CA ARG A 100 -5.87 -32.39 -22.95
C ARG A 100 -4.43 -32.20 -22.41
N GLY A 101 -3.95 -30.96 -22.35
CA GLY A 101 -2.55 -30.63 -22.13
C GLY A 101 -2.22 -29.63 -21.02
N ALA A 102 -3.08 -28.71 -20.63
CA ALA A 102 -2.73 -27.76 -19.56
C ALA A 102 -2.57 -28.49 -18.24
N LYS A 103 -1.33 -28.61 -17.77
CA LYS A 103 -1.00 -29.25 -16.50
C LYS A 103 -1.20 -28.23 -15.38
N PHE A 104 -2.31 -28.34 -14.67
CA PHE A 104 -2.48 -27.65 -13.39
C PHE A 104 -1.83 -28.46 -12.27
N ASP A 105 -0.97 -27.83 -11.51
CA ASP A 105 -0.31 -28.42 -10.34
C ASP A 105 -0.73 -27.65 -9.08
N SER A 106 -1.65 -28.23 -8.31
CA SER A 106 -2.15 -27.64 -7.05
C SER A 106 -1.07 -27.43 -6.00
N ASP A 107 0.06 -28.11 -6.14
CA ASP A 107 1.16 -28.10 -5.19
C ASP A 107 2.18 -26.98 -5.46
N LEU A 108 1.96 -26.18 -6.51
CA LEU A 108 2.80 -25.01 -6.81
C LEU A 108 2.72 -23.98 -5.69
N CYS A 109 3.90 -23.51 -5.24
CA CYS A 109 4.04 -22.36 -4.38
C CYS A 109 4.18 -21.07 -5.19
N LEU A 110 3.89 -19.93 -4.53
CA LEU A 110 4.08 -18.62 -5.13
C LEU A 110 5.55 -18.38 -5.47
N GLU A 111 5.83 -18.05 -6.72
CA GLU A 111 7.13 -17.58 -7.18
C GLU A 111 7.38 -16.14 -6.70
N ASN A 112 8.66 -15.83 -6.46
CA ASN A 112 9.04 -14.46 -6.19
C ASN A 112 8.88 -13.63 -7.47
N ILE A 113 8.20 -12.48 -7.38
CA ILE A 113 8.00 -11.58 -8.52
C ILE A 113 9.32 -11.18 -9.20
N PHE A 114 10.43 -11.18 -8.45
CA PHE A 114 11.76 -10.87 -9.00
C PHE A 114 12.33 -11.98 -9.88
N ASN A 115 11.78 -13.19 -9.90
CA ASN A 115 12.19 -14.23 -10.84
C ASN A 115 12.00 -13.79 -12.30
N VAL A 116 10.92 -13.03 -12.56
CA VAL A 116 10.62 -12.48 -13.90
C VAL A 116 11.61 -11.38 -14.29
N PHE A 117 12.17 -10.63 -13.33
CA PHE A 117 13.12 -9.54 -13.62
C PHE A 117 14.53 -10.02 -13.96
N SER A 118 14.98 -11.10 -13.33
CA SER A 118 16.40 -11.45 -13.31
C SER A 118 16.82 -12.41 -14.42
N GLY A 119 15.90 -12.96 -15.19
CA GLY A 119 16.14 -13.80 -16.38
C GLY A 119 17.02 -15.04 -16.20
N ASP A 120 18.13 -14.92 -15.49
CA ASP A 120 19.15 -15.95 -15.27
C ASP A 120 19.45 -16.27 -13.81
N ALA A 121 18.76 -15.62 -12.85
CA ALA A 121 18.97 -15.90 -11.44
C ALA A 121 18.29 -17.21 -11.03
N GLU A 122 18.87 -17.87 -10.03
CA GLU A 122 18.22 -19.03 -9.42
C GLU A 122 16.81 -18.63 -8.91
N PRO A 123 15.75 -19.31 -9.34
CA PRO A 123 14.39 -18.96 -8.98
C PRO A 123 14.17 -19.13 -7.47
N SER A 124 13.40 -18.23 -6.88
CA SER A 124 13.04 -18.29 -5.47
C SER A 124 11.52 -18.33 -5.28
N TYR A 125 11.09 -18.96 -4.20
CA TYR A 125 9.68 -19.30 -3.92
C TYR A 125 9.30 -18.94 -2.49
N PHE A 126 8.02 -18.67 -2.25
CA PHE A 126 7.48 -18.45 -0.91
C PHE A 126 6.73 -19.68 -0.43
N SER A 127 6.94 -20.08 0.82
CA SER A 127 6.13 -21.12 1.44
C SER A 127 4.68 -20.65 1.63
N LEU A 128 3.72 -21.54 1.40
CA LEU A 128 2.30 -21.27 1.60
C LEU A 128 1.97 -21.14 3.09
N ARG A 129 1.55 -19.97 3.51
CA ARG A 129 1.04 -19.69 4.88
C ARG A 129 0.31 -18.35 4.93
N GLU A 130 -0.40 -18.12 6.03
CA GLU A 130 -0.98 -16.81 6.34
C GLU A 130 0.11 -15.77 6.65
N LEU A 131 -0.18 -14.51 6.34
CA LEU A 131 0.61 -13.37 6.76
C LEU A 131 0.27 -13.04 8.22
N ASP A 132 1.14 -13.42 9.13
CA ASP A 132 0.99 -13.11 10.55
C ASP A 132 2.07 -12.11 10.96
N ALA A 133 1.63 -10.96 11.48
CA ALA A 133 2.52 -9.90 11.95
C ALA A 133 3.42 -10.34 13.12
N MET A 134 2.98 -11.34 13.89
CA MET A 134 3.66 -11.86 15.08
C MET A 134 4.55 -13.07 14.80
N LYS A 135 4.42 -13.71 13.63
CA LYS A 135 5.25 -14.85 13.22
C LYS A 135 6.49 -14.39 12.45
N LYS A 136 7.45 -15.31 12.30
CA LYS A 136 8.65 -15.09 11.49
C LYS A 136 8.28 -14.65 10.07
N GLU A 137 9.10 -13.81 9.49
CA GLU A 137 8.99 -13.38 8.10
C GLU A 137 9.02 -14.59 7.16
N ASN A 138 8.29 -14.51 6.05
CA ASN A 138 8.34 -15.49 4.98
C ASN A 138 9.41 -15.05 3.98
N PHE A 139 10.63 -15.52 4.19
CA PHE A 139 11.71 -15.28 3.25
C PHE A 139 11.53 -16.15 2.02
N PRO A 140 11.82 -15.63 0.81
CA PRO A 140 11.90 -16.47 -0.38
C PRO A 140 13.10 -17.42 -0.26
N HIS A 141 12.97 -18.64 -0.76
CA HIS A 141 14.00 -19.67 -0.73
C HIS A 141 14.18 -20.34 -2.10
N GLY A 142 15.39 -20.82 -2.41
CA GLY A 142 15.72 -21.42 -3.71
C GLY A 142 15.12 -22.82 -3.93
N ASN A 143 14.67 -23.50 -2.88
CA ASN A 143 14.03 -24.80 -3.04
C ASN A 143 12.55 -24.63 -3.37
N LYS A 144 12.09 -25.24 -4.46
CA LYS A 144 10.66 -25.30 -4.78
C LYS A 144 9.96 -26.10 -3.69
N SER A 145 9.29 -25.41 -2.76
CA SER A 145 8.47 -26.06 -1.75
C SER A 145 7.12 -26.49 -2.33
N ILE A 146 6.51 -27.49 -1.71
CA ILE A 146 5.22 -28.02 -2.12
C ILE A 146 4.15 -27.43 -1.21
N ALA A 147 3.14 -26.82 -1.81
CA ALA A 147 1.94 -26.39 -1.10
C ALA A 147 1.07 -27.62 -0.79
N THR A 148 0.71 -27.80 0.46
CA THR A 148 -0.08 -28.98 0.87
C THR A 148 -1.57 -28.64 1.03
N GLN A 149 -2.42 -29.64 0.83
CA GLN A 149 -3.85 -29.55 1.11
C GLN A 149 -4.14 -29.04 2.54
N GLY A 150 -3.35 -29.51 3.53
CA GLY A 150 -3.51 -29.09 4.93
C GLY A 150 -3.24 -27.59 5.14
N GLN A 151 -2.28 -27.01 4.41
CA GLN A 151 -2.02 -25.56 4.44
C GLN A 151 -3.18 -24.78 3.83
N TYR A 152 -3.72 -25.20 2.68
CA TYR A 152 -4.93 -24.60 2.09
C TYR A 152 -6.13 -24.70 3.01
N ALA A 153 -6.35 -25.86 3.67
CA ALA A 153 -7.40 -26.03 4.65
C ALA A 153 -7.23 -25.11 5.89
N SER A 154 -5.99 -24.80 6.28
CA SER A 154 -5.72 -23.82 7.34
C SER A 154 -6.12 -22.41 6.93
N ILE A 155 -5.75 -21.99 5.72
CA ILE A 155 -6.13 -20.71 5.13
C ILE A 155 -7.66 -20.59 5.04
N MET A 156 -8.34 -21.61 4.56
CA MET A 156 -9.80 -21.64 4.45
C MET A 156 -10.45 -21.47 5.84
N ARG A 157 -9.99 -22.19 6.86
CA ARG A 157 -10.50 -22.05 8.24
C ARG A 157 -10.27 -20.66 8.83
N TYR A 158 -9.16 -20.00 8.49
CA TYR A 158 -8.92 -18.63 8.95
C TYR A 158 -9.92 -17.66 8.30
N MET A 159 -10.21 -17.80 7.00
CA MET A 159 -11.25 -17.00 6.33
C MET A 159 -12.63 -17.27 6.94
N GLU A 160 -13.00 -18.54 7.15
CA GLU A 160 -14.26 -18.93 7.79
C GLU A 160 -14.44 -18.27 9.15
N LYS A 161 -13.40 -18.30 9.99
CA LYS A 161 -13.44 -17.69 11.31
C LYS A 161 -13.81 -16.20 11.23
N ASN A 162 -13.16 -15.45 10.32
CA ASN A 162 -13.41 -14.02 10.17
C ASN A 162 -14.80 -13.74 9.56
N PHE A 163 -15.22 -14.52 8.56
CA PHE A 163 -16.51 -14.35 7.88
C PHE A 163 -17.71 -14.75 8.75
N ARG A 164 -17.52 -15.66 9.73
CA ARG A 164 -18.53 -15.96 10.76
C ARG A 164 -18.67 -14.85 11.80
N MET A 165 -17.59 -14.12 12.10
CA MET A 165 -17.65 -12.96 13.00
C MET A 165 -18.40 -11.79 12.38
N LYS A 166 -18.19 -11.57 11.08
CA LYS A 166 -18.87 -10.52 10.31
C LYS A 166 -18.97 -10.95 8.85
N SER A 167 -20.18 -10.92 8.30
CA SER A 167 -20.42 -11.31 6.91
C SER A 167 -19.57 -10.48 5.94
N PRO A 168 -18.94 -11.07 4.91
CA PRO A 168 -18.08 -10.35 3.95
C PRO A 168 -18.78 -9.17 3.28
N ILE A 169 -20.08 -9.30 3.00
CA ILE A 169 -20.86 -8.22 2.39
C ILE A 169 -21.06 -7.02 3.33
N SER A 170 -21.11 -7.28 4.64
CA SER A 170 -21.31 -6.26 5.67
C SER A 170 -20.01 -5.62 6.17
N MET A 171 -18.84 -6.16 5.78
CA MET A 171 -17.54 -5.58 6.12
C MET A 171 -17.33 -4.26 5.37
N GLU A 172 -16.58 -3.34 5.99
CA GLU A 172 -15.98 -2.22 5.26
C GLU A 172 -15.00 -2.77 4.20
N GLU A 173 -14.86 -2.08 3.06
CA GLU A 173 -14.04 -2.55 1.94
C GLU A 173 -12.58 -2.79 2.36
N ASN A 174 -12.02 -1.90 3.16
CA ASN A 174 -10.64 -2.02 3.64
C ASN A 174 -10.47 -3.11 4.71
N GLU A 175 -11.53 -3.44 5.45
CA GLU A 175 -11.56 -4.58 6.40
C GLU A 175 -11.50 -5.90 5.65
N LEU A 176 -12.34 -6.07 4.63
CA LEU A 176 -12.32 -7.25 3.77
C LEU A 176 -10.97 -7.40 3.06
N LEU A 177 -10.44 -6.30 2.52
CA LEU A 177 -9.14 -6.28 1.85
C LEU A 177 -8.02 -6.74 2.79
N ARG A 178 -8.03 -6.33 4.07
CA ARG A 178 -7.06 -6.75 5.08
C ARG A 178 -7.12 -8.25 5.36
N ILE A 179 -8.33 -8.83 5.51
CA ILE A 179 -8.50 -10.27 5.75
C ILE A 179 -7.98 -11.08 4.56
N LEU A 180 -8.26 -10.63 3.34
CA LEU A 180 -7.77 -11.28 2.13
C LEU A 180 -6.25 -11.14 1.97
N GLU A 181 -5.66 -10.01 2.36
CA GLU A 181 -4.21 -9.85 2.41
C GLU A 181 -3.57 -10.84 3.38
N ASP A 182 -4.11 -10.97 4.60
CA ASP A 182 -3.58 -11.87 5.62
C ASP A 182 -3.63 -13.34 5.18
N THR A 183 -4.59 -13.70 4.34
CA THR A 183 -4.81 -15.10 3.95
C THR A 183 -4.22 -15.47 2.59
N LEU A 184 -4.24 -14.57 1.61
CA LEU A 184 -4.03 -14.91 0.20
C LEU A 184 -2.73 -14.38 -0.42
N ILE A 185 -1.94 -13.65 0.35
CA ILE A 185 -0.71 -12.99 -0.13
C ILE A 185 0.37 -13.98 -0.64
N TYR A 186 0.37 -15.22 -0.13
CA TYR A 186 1.29 -16.29 -0.52
C TYR A 186 0.58 -17.43 -1.27
N VAL A 187 -0.66 -17.24 -1.66
CA VAL A 187 -1.43 -18.18 -2.50
C VAL A 187 -1.25 -17.78 -3.97
N PRO A 188 -0.77 -18.65 -4.87
CA PRO A 188 -0.66 -18.32 -6.28
C PRO A 188 -2.06 -18.17 -6.93
N SER A 189 -2.24 -17.16 -7.78
CA SER A 189 -3.50 -16.94 -8.51
C SER A 189 -3.75 -17.99 -9.58
N SER A 190 -2.68 -18.44 -10.27
CA SER A 190 -2.69 -19.52 -11.25
C SER A 190 -1.77 -20.65 -10.77
N THR A 191 -2.14 -21.89 -11.08
CA THR A 191 -1.31 -23.08 -10.88
C THR A 191 -1.04 -23.78 -12.22
N ASN A 192 -1.22 -23.08 -13.33
CA ASN A 192 -0.82 -23.54 -14.66
C ASN A 192 0.72 -23.62 -14.72
N THR A 193 1.24 -24.82 -15.05
CA THR A 193 2.70 -25.06 -15.09
C THR A 193 3.39 -24.43 -16.32
N GLU A 194 2.62 -23.91 -17.26
CA GLU A 194 3.14 -23.20 -18.44
C GLU A 194 3.29 -21.69 -18.20
N GLU A 195 2.85 -21.19 -17.04
CA GLU A 195 2.92 -19.80 -16.65
C GLU A 195 3.77 -19.64 -15.38
N HIS A 196 4.29 -18.43 -15.14
CA HIS A 196 4.90 -18.08 -13.86
C HIS A 196 3.83 -17.90 -12.78
N ALA A 197 3.95 -18.64 -11.68
CA ALA A 197 3.05 -18.53 -10.53
C ALA A 197 3.46 -17.33 -9.61
N ASP A 198 3.79 -16.17 -10.21
CA ASP A 198 4.39 -14.99 -9.58
C ASP A 198 3.36 -13.98 -9.05
N ILE A 199 2.09 -14.13 -9.42
CA ILE A 199 0.99 -13.28 -8.97
C ILE A 199 0.25 -13.97 -7.82
N SER A 200 0.14 -13.29 -6.66
CA SER A 200 -0.67 -13.81 -5.56
C SER A 200 -2.17 -13.72 -5.88
N LEU A 201 -2.94 -14.62 -5.30
CA LEU A 201 -4.40 -14.58 -5.41
C LEU A 201 -4.95 -13.27 -4.82
N TYR A 202 -4.32 -12.75 -3.75
CA TYR A 202 -4.65 -11.44 -3.19
C TYR A 202 -4.46 -10.31 -4.20
N ASP A 203 -3.30 -10.21 -4.86
CA ASP A 203 -3.02 -9.11 -5.79
C ASP A 203 -3.96 -9.15 -7.00
N HIS A 204 -4.26 -10.35 -7.51
CA HIS A 204 -5.22 -10.54 -8.59
C HIS A 204 -6.64 -10.10 -8.20
N MET A 205 -7.16 -10.61 -7.08
CA MET A 205 -8.50 -10.28 -6.59
C MET A 205 -8.63 -8.79 -6.23
N LYS A 206 -7.57 -8.20 -5.65
CA LYS A 206 -7.49 -6.77 -5.38
C LYS A 206 -7.63 -5.93 -6.65
N MET A 207 -6.90 -6.27 -7.70
CA MET A 207 -6.95 -5.53 -8.96
C MET A 207 -8.27 -5.75 -9.70
N THR A 208 -8.85 -6.95 -9.64
CA THR A 208 -10.21 -7.21 -10.15
C THR A 208 -11.24 -6.34 -9.43
N GLY A 209 -11.21 -6.29 -8.10
CA GLY A 209 -12.11 -5.44 -7.31
C GLY A 209 -11.94 -3.94 -7.61
N ALA A 210 -10.70 -3.47 -7.71
CA ALA A 210 -10.39 -2.08 -8.08
C ALA A 210 -10.93 -1.72 -9.46
N THR A 211 -10.70 -2.59 -10.45
CA THR A 211 -11.18 -2.41 -11.83
C THR A 211 -12.70 -2.43 -11.90
N ALA A 212 -13.37 -3.34 -11.19
CA ALA A 212 -14.84 -3.39 -11.10
C ALA A 212 -15.43 -2.10 -10.51
N ALA A 213 -14.83 -1.58 -9.44
CA ALA A 213 -15.27 -0.31 -8.84
C ALA A 213 -15.14 0.87 -9.81
N VAL A 214 -14.03 0.93 -10.58
CA VAL A 214 -13.79 1.97 -11.59
C VAL A 214 -14.80 1.87 -12.74
N LEU A 215 -15.00 0.67 -13.30
CA LEU A 215 -15.99 0.44 -14.36
C LEU A 215 -17.40 0.87 -13.90
N MET A 216 -17.82 0.44 -12.71
CA MET A 216 -19.11 0.80 -12.15
C MET A 216 -19.27 2.30 -11.93
N LYS A 217 -18.23 2.97 -11.42
CA LYS A 217 -18.27 4.42 -11.20
C LYS A 217 -18.36 5.17 -12.52
N TYR A 218 -17.55 4.79 -13.51
CA TYR A 218 -17.57 5.36 -14.85
C TYR A 218 -18.95 5.20 -15.50
N MET A 219 -19.50 3.98 -15.54
CA MET A 219 -20.81 3.70 -16.12
C MET A 219 -21.92 4.47 -15.40
N LYS A 220 -21.89 4.52 -14.07
CA LYS A 220 -22.85 5.28 -13.27
C LYS A 220 -22.84 6.78 -13.62
N THR A 221 -21.66 7.38 -13.72
CA THR A 221 -21.50 8.81 -14.04
C THR A 221 -22.02 9.13 -15.43
N LEU A 222 -21.88 8.21 -16.39
CA LEU A 222 -22.37 8.37 -17.77
C LEU A 222 -23.82 7.87 -17.98
N GLY A 223 -24.50 7.36 -16.94
CA GLY A 223 -25.87 6.83 -17.04
C GLY A 223 -25.96 5.52 -17.84
N ILE A 224 -24.87 4.74 -17.96
CA ILE A 224 -24.86 3.44 -18.66
C ILE A 224 -25.44 2.39 -17.72
N THR A 225 -26.57 1.78 -18.11
CA THR A 225 -27.29 0.74 -17.36
C THR A 225 -27.20 -0.64 -18.02
N ASP A 226 -26.88 -0.71 -19.31
CA ASP A 226 -26.64 -1.97 -20.03
C ASP A 226 -25.20 -2.46 -19.79
N TYR A 227 -24.98 -3.14 -18.65
CA TYR A 227 -23.68 -3.70 -18.30
C TYR A 227 -23.32 -4.87 -19.22
N LYS A 228 -24.31 -5.65 -19.68
CA LYS A 228 -24.10 -6.73 -20.64
C LYS A 228 -23.56 -6.20 -21.97
N GLY A 229 -24.17 -5.15 -22.51
CA GLY A 229 -23.72 -4.48 -23.73
C GLY A 229 -22.31 -3.92 -23.57
N PHE A 230 -22.05 -3.22 -22.46
CA PHE A 230 -20.77 -2.52 -22.25
C PHE A 230 -19.62 -3.47 -21.93
N CYS A 231 -19.81 -4.43 -21.00
CA CYS A 231 -18.74 -5.27 -20.45
C CYS A 231 -18.64 -6.66 -21.07
N PHE A 232 -19.60 -7.09 -21.91
CA PHE A 232 -19.60 -8.44 -22.45
C PHE A 232 -19.80 -8.49 -23.96
N THR A 233 -20.89 -7.91 -24.49
CA THR A 233 -21.23 -8.03 -25.92
C THR A 233 -20.33 -7.16 -26.79
N HIS A 234 -20.07 -5.92 -26.39
CA HIS A 234 -19.26 -4.94 -27.11
C HIS A 234 -17.98 -4.56 -26.35
N ASN A 235 -17.50 -5.43 -25.47
CA ASN A 235 -16.35 -5.14 -24.62
C ASN A 235 -15.06 -4.86 -25.43
N LYS A 236 -14.81 -5.58 -26.55
CA LYS A 236 -13.63 -5.33 -27.38
C LYS A 236 -13.55 -3.90 -27.91
N GLU A 237 -14.70 -3.33 -28.33
CA GLU A 237 -14.79 -1.93 -28.76
C GLU A 237 -14.65 -0.98 -27.56
N ASN A 238 -15.32 -1.31 -26.45
CA ASN A 238 -15.33 -0.48 -25.25
C ASN A 238 -13.98 -0.44 -24.54
N ARG A 239 -13.14 -1.46 -24.72
CA ARG A 239 -11.75 -1.49 -24.23
C ARG A 239 -10.86 -0.39 -24.80
N ASN A 240 -11.24 0.22 -25.93
CA ASN A 240 -10.55 1.39 -26.50
C ASN A 240 -11.02 2.72 -25.91
N LYS A 241 -12.08 2.76 -25.11
CA LYS A 241 -12.56 3.98 -24.46
C LYS A 241 -11.68 4.35 -23.27
N GLY A 242 -11.41 5.62 -23.10
CA GLY A 242 -10.63 6.16 -21.98
C GLY A 242 -11.39 6.11 -20.66
N VAL A 243 -11.66 4.93 -20.14
CA VAL A 243 -12.45 4.67 -18.92
C VAL A 243 -11.62 4.92 -17.66
N PHE A 244 -10.33 4.66 -17.72
CA PHE A 244 -9.44 4.64 -16.56
C PHE A 244 -8.60 5.90 -16.47
N LEU A 245 -8.23 6.27 -15.25
CA LEU A 245 -7.29 7.34 -14.93
C LEU A 245 -6.22 6.80 -13.98
N MET A 246 -4.96 6.83 -14.41
CA MET A 246 -3.83 6.61 -13.50
C MET A 246 -3.49 7.93 -12.82
N ILE A 247 -3.61 7.97 -11.52
CA ILE A 247 -3.23 9.11 -10.68
C ILE A 247 -1.91 8.77 -10.00
N SER A 248 -0.94 9.65 -10.09
CA SER A 248 0.34 9.52 -9.39
C SER A 248 0.65 10.78 -8.63
N GLY A 249 1.15 10.62 -7.41
CA GLY A 249 1.65 11.72 -6.60
C GLY A 249 3.07 11.47 -6.11
N ASP A 250 3.82 12.55 -5.94
CA ASP A 250 5.19 12.49 -5.47
C ASP A 250 5.55 13.70 -4.60
N PHE A 251 6.12 13.45 -3.43
CA PHE A 251 6.62 14.49 -2.56
C PHE A 251 7.95 15.07 -3.07
N SER A 252 8.00 16.37 -3.24
CA SER A 252 9.24 17.12 -3.44
C SER A 252 9.75 17.68 -2.12
N GLY A 253 11.08 17.71 -1.93
CA GLY A 253 11.71 18.28 -0.75
C GLY A 253 12.01 17.29 0.38
N ILE A 254 11.76 15.99 0.18
CA ILE A 254 11.95 14.91 1.17
C ILE A 254 13.33 14.96 1.83
N GLN A 255 14.41 14.99 1.05
CA GLN A 255 15.77 14.97 1.59
C GLN A 255 16.08 16.21 2.44
N LYS A 256 15.72 17.40 1.95
CA LYS A 256 15.86 18.63 2.72
C LYS A 256 15.08 18.56 4.03
N PHE A 257 13.86 18.04 4.00
CA PHE A 257 13.04 17.86 5.19
C PHE A 257 13.67 16.88 6.19
N ILE A 258 14.09 15.69 5.76
CA ILE A 258 14.63 14.65 6.65
C ILE A 258 15.94 15.09 7.31
N TYR A 259 16.88 15.65 6.54
CA TYR A 259 18.22 15.94 7.01
C TYR A 259 18.40 17.34 7.63
N HIS A 260 17.35 18.13 7.70
CA HIS A 260 17.38 19.42 8.42
C HIS A 260 17.22 19.19 9.93
N ILE A 261 18.26 18.69 10.55
CA ILE A 261 18.32 18.30 11.97
C ILE A 261 19.60 18.78 12.62
N ARG A 262 19.63 18.77 13.96
CA ARG A 262 20.84 19.01 14.79
C ARG A 262 21.40 17.68 15.28
N SER A 263 22.64 17.72 15.83
CA SER A 263 23.28 16.56 16.46
C SER A 263 22.54 16.06 17.71
N GLU A 264 21.93 17.00 18.48
CA GLU A 264 21.16 16.69 19.66
C GLU A 264 19.86 15.98 19.30
N GLY A 265 19.69 14.76 19.79
CA GLY A 265 18.50 13.93 19.53
C GLY A 265 18.35 13.49 18.05
N ALA A 266 19.41 13.55 17.25
CA ALA A 266 19.41 13.30 15.82
C ALA A 266 18.71 12.00 15.40
N MET A 267 18.99 10.89 16.07
CA MET A 267 18.42 9.58 15.74
C MET A 267 16.88 9.57 15.86
N ARG A 268 16.33 10.17 16.92
CA ARG A 268 14.87 10.26 17.10
C ARG A 268 14.25 11.21 16.09
N MET A 269 14.93 12.33 15.81
CA MET A 269 14.46 13.30 14.86
C MET A 269 14.44 12.74 13.43
N LEU A 270 15.47 12.00 13.00
CA LEU A 270 15.50 11.32 11.70
C LEU A 270 14.34 10.34 11.54
N ARG A 271 14.12 9.48 12.55
CA ARG A 271 12.98 8.55 12.57
C ARG A 271 11.64 9.28 12.49
N GLY A 272 11.46 10.29 13.33
CA GLY A 272 10.22 11.08 13.36
C GLY A 272 9.92 11.77 12.05
N ARG A 273 10.93 12.38 11.41
CA ARG A 273 10.77 13.04 10.11
C ARG A 273 10.48 12.05 8.99
N SER A 274 11.19 10.92 8.94
CA SER A 274 10.95 9.88 7.95
C SER A 274 9.56 9.27 8.12
N PHE A 275 9.18 8.90 9.33
CA PHE A 275 7.86 8.35 9.61
C PHE A 275 6.73 9.33 9.37
N TYR A 276 6.94 10.63 9.69
CA TYR A 276 5.95 11.66 9.37
C TYR A 276 5.65 11.73 7.88
N LEU A 277 6.67 11.65 7.02
CA LEU A 277 6.47 11.64 5.56
C LEU A 277 5.70 10.40 5.10
N ASP A 278 6.02 9.23 5.64
CA ASP A 278 5.33 7.98 5.31
C ASP A 278 3.84 8.08 5.68
N ILE A 279 3.53 8.48 6.92
CA ILE A 279 2.13 8.55 7.37
C ILE A 279 1.37 9.72 6.75
N ALA A 280 2.05 10.83 6.43
CA ALA A 280 1.46 11.96 5.71
C ALA A 280 1.06 11.55 4.29
N LEU A 281 1.90 10.75 3.61
CA LEU A 281 1.58 10.22 2.28
C LEU A 281 0.36 9.28 2.34
N GLU A 282 0.32 8.37 3.31
CA GLU A 282 -0.82 7.48 3.52
C GLU A 282 -2.12 8.26 3.82
N ASN A 283 -2.02 9.32 4.64
CA ASN A 283 -3.17 10.19 4.90
C ASN A 283 -3.65 10.92 3.64
N ILE A 284 -2.73 11.40 2.79
CA ILE A 284 -3.06 12.03 1.51
C ILE A 284 -3.73 11.04 0.56
N VAL A 285 -3.23 9.81 0.49
CA VAL A 285 -3.85 8.73 -0.28
C VAL A 285 -5.29 8.49 0.19
N ASP A 286 -5.51 8.41 1.50
CA ASP A 286 -6.86 8.25 2.06
C ASP A 286 -7.76 9.46 1.82
N GLU A 287 -7.23 10.70 1.84
CA GLU A 287 -7.98 11.90 1.44
C GLU A 287 -8.42 11.83 -0.03
N LEU A 288 -7.51 11.40 -0.92
CA LEU A 288 -7.83 11.21 -2.34
C LEU A 288 -8.88 10.11 -2.53
N LEU A 289 -8.67 8.92 -1.96
CA LEU A 289 -9.60 7.80 -2.08
C LEU A 289 -11.00 8.16 -1.56
N ASN A 290 -11.08 8.87 -0.44
CA ASN A 290 -12.35 9.34 0.10
C ASN A 290 -13.04 10.37 -0.82
N ALA A 291 -12.29 11.36 -1.32
CA ALA A 291 -12.83 12.36 -2.27
C ALA A 291 -13.30 11.72 -3.58
N LEU A 292 -12.65 10.65 -4.01
CA LEU A 292 -12.98 9.90 -5.21
C LEU A 292 -14.03 8.80 -4.95
N HIS A 293 -14.45 8.59 -3.72
CA HIS A 293 -15.34 7.49 -3.32
C HIS A 293 -14.81 6.11 -3.74
N LEU A 294 -13.52 5.90 -3.59
CA LEU A 294 -12.79 4.65 -3.84
C LEU A 294 -12.25 4.06 -2.54
N SER A 295 -11.71 2.84 -2.61
CA SER A 295 -11.09 2.14 -1.48
C SER A 295 -9.59 1.93 -1.70
N ARG A 296 -8.90 1.42 -0.68
CA ARG A 296 -7.49 1.03 -0.79
C ARG A 296 -7.22 -0.11 -1.78
N ALA A 297 -8.24 -0.80 -2.28
CA ALA A 297 -8.08 -1.71 -3.41
C ALA A 297 -7.55 -0.98 -4.66
N ASN A 298 -7.96 0.28 -4.85
CA ASN A 298 -7.55 1.14 -5.97
C ASN A 298 -6.12 1.69 -5.82
N LEU A 299 -5.50 1.56 -4.65
CA LEU A 299 -4.11 1.94 -4.40
C LEU A 299 -3.18 0.85 -4.92
N ILE A 300 -2.45 1.12 -6.01
CA ILE A 300 -1.49 0.19 -6.60
C ILE A 300 -0.17 0.24 -5.84
N TYR A 301 0.32 1.43 -5.53
CA TYR A 301 1.62 1.66 -4.88
C TYR A 301 1.56 2.83 -3.91
N CYS A 302 2.21 2.71 -2.75
CA CYS A 302 2.47 3.81 -1.82
C CYS A 302 3.76 3.54 -1.04
N SER A 303 4.83 4.20 -1.39
CA SER A 303 6.12 4.14 -0.66
C SER A 303 7.10 5.20 -1.15
N GLY A 304 8.08 5.56 -0.32
CA GLY A 304 9.18 6.44 -0.70
C GLY A 304 8.77 7.85 -1.13
N GLY A 305 7.63 8.34 -0.65
CA GLY A 305 7.10 9.65 -1.04
C GLY A 305 6.25 9.63 -2.31
N HIS A 306 5.99 8.46 -2.89
CA HIS A 306 5.32 8.30 -4.18
C HIS A 306 4.13 7.33 -4.08
N PHE A 307 3.06 7.57 -4.87
CA PHE A 307 1.92 6.66 -4.97
C PHE A 307 1.35 6.56 -6.38
N TYR A 308 0.63 5.44 -6.65
CA TYR A 308 -0.21 5.24 -7.82
C TYR A 308 -1.61 4.78 -7.41
N ILE A 309 -2.64 5.42 -7.98
CA ILE A 309 -4.05 5.08 -7.76
C ILE A 309 -4.73 4.88 -9.12
N LEU A 310 -5.52 3.81 -9.26
CA LEU A 310 -6.38 3.57 -10.41
C LEU A 310 -7.78 4.10 -10.13
N ALA A 311 -8.24 5.06 -10.94
CA ALA A 311 -9.55 5.71 -10.81
C ALA A 311 -10.31 5.72 -12.16
N ASP A 312 -11.54 6.20 -12.16
CA ASP A 312 -12.34 6.46 -13.37
C ASP A 312 -11.93 7.78 -14.02
N ASN A 313 -11.95 7.81 -15.34
CA ASN A 313 -11.58 9.00 -16.11
C ASN A 313 -12.82 9.86 -16.41
N THR A 314 -13.47 10.35 -15.38
CA THR A 314 -14.55 11.33 -15.50
C THR A 314 -14.05 12.73 -15.16
N LYS A 315 -14.77 13.76 -15.65
CA LYS A 315 -14.46 15.15 -15.31
C LYS A 315 -14.56 15.40 -13.80
N GLU A 316 -15.57 14.81 -13.17
CA GLU A 316 -15.77 14.89 -11.72
C GLU A 316 -14.55 14.37 -10.95
N THR A 317 -14.04 13.20 -11.33
CA THR A 317 -12.83 12.62 -10.74
C THR A 317 -11.60 13.49 -10.96
N GLN A 318 -11.38 14.00 -12.18
CA GLN A 318 -10.24 14.87 -12.47
C GLN A 318 -10.29 16.19 -11.68
N ASP A 319 -11.48 16.79 -11.54
CA ASP A 319 -11.66 18.04 -10.79
C ASP A 319 -11.48 17.79 -9.28
N ALA A 320 -11.97 16.66 -8.74
CA ALA A 320 -11.74 16.26 -7.34
C ALA A 320 -10.25 16.06 -7.02
N VAL A 321 -9.48 15.43 -7.92
CA VAL A 321 -8.03 15.27 -7.74
C VAL A 321 -7.33 16.63 -7.64
N LYS A 322 -7.69 17.58 -8.51
CA LYS A 322 -7.13 18.95 -8.48
C LYS A 322 -7.46 19.68 -7.19
N ASP A 323 -8.71 19.57 -6.72
CA ASP A 323 -9.15 20.20 -5.47
C ASP A 323 -8.40 19.63 -4.25
N VAL A 324 -8.27 18.30 -4.16
CA VAL A 324 -7.48 17.65 -3.12
C VAL A 324 -6.02 18.09 -3.17
N ALA A 325 -5.38 18.07 -4.36
CA ALA A 325 -4.00 18.51 -4.52
C ALA A 325 -3.78 19.95 -4.05
N LYS A 326 -4.71 20.86 -4.38
CA LYS A 326 -4.69 22.26 -3.96
C LYS A 326 -4.77 22.37 -2.43
N LYS A 327 -5.77 21.74 -1.80
CA LYS A 327 -5.98 21.80 -0.33
C LYS A 327 -4.80 21.22 0.45
N ILE A 328 -4.29 20.09 0.00
CA ILE A 328 -3.10 19.46 0.63
C ILE A 328 -1.89 20.39 0.54
N ASN A 329 -1.60 20.97 -0.62
CA ASN A 329 -0.46 21.88 -0.79
C ASN A 329 -0.62 23.18 0.00
N GLN A 330 -1.82 23.71 0.16
CA GLN A 330 -2.09 24.83 1.06
C GLN A 330 -1.70 24.51 2.51
N GLY A 331 -2.09 23.32 3.00
CA GLY A 331 -1.68 22.84 4.33
C GLY A 331 -0.16 22.64 4.45
N LEU A 332 0.48 22.05 3.42
CA LEU A 332 1.95 21.86 3.40
C LEU A 332 2.72 23.20 3.42
N VAL A 333 2.22 24.20 2.72
CA VAL A 333 2.81 25.57 2.74
C VAL A 333 2.72 26.15 4.15
N LYS A 334 1.57 26.08 4.80
CA LYS A 334 1.38 26.57 6.18
C LYS A 334 2.29 25.87 7.18
N LEU A 335 2.49 24.55 7.03
CA LEU A 335 3.29 23.76 7.97
C LEU A 335 4.81 23.88 7.74
N PHE A 336 5.24 24.00 6.48
CA PHE A 336 6.64 23.81 6.10
C PHE A 336 7.18 24.90 5.18
N SER A 337 6.48 26.01 5.03
CA SER A 337 6.92 27.19 4.24
C SER A 337 7.48 26.81 2.87
N GLY A 338 6.79 25.91 2.15
CA GLY A 338 7.18 25.44 0.82
C GLY A 338 8.35 24.45 0.76
N THR A 339 8.88 23.98 1.89
CA THR A 339 9.91 22.92 1.91
C THR A 339 9.38 21.61 1.33
N LEU A 340 8.14 21.24 1.65
CA LEU A 340 7.45 20.08 1.10
C LEU A 340 6.38 20.52 0.10
N TYR A 341 6.28 19.78 -0.99
CA TYR A 341 5.28 19.98 -2.04
C TYR A 341 4.84 18.62 -2.60
N LEU A 342 3.53 18.43 -2.75
CA LEU A 342 2.94 17.26 -3.39
C LEU A 342 2.67 17.57 -4.87
N ALA A 343 3.44 16.98 -5.78
CA ALA A 343 3.16 16.99 -7.21
C ALA A 343 2.18 15.86 -7.54
N ILE A 344 1.07 16.15 -8.23
CA ILE A 344 0.13 15.15 -8.73
C ILE A 344 0.06 15.24 -10.25
N GLY A 345 0.16 14.07 -10.91
CA GLY A 345 -0.03 13.88 -12.34
C GLY A 345 -1.14 12.85 -12.60
N CYS A 346 -1.89 13.06 -13.68
CA CYS A 346 -2.96 12.16 -14.10
C CYS A 346 -2.77 11.77 -15.57
N GLU A 347 -2.95 10.49 -15.90
CA GLU A 347 -2.90 9.98 -17.27
C GLU A 347 -4.17 9.19 -17.58
N PRO A 348 -4.99 9.62 -18.56
CA PRO A 348 -6.14 8.87 -19.06
C PRO A 348 -5.71 7.60 -19.79
N LEU A 349 -6.37 6.49 -19.51
CA LEU A 349 -6.07 5.16 -20.04
C LEU A 349 -7.33 4.46 -20.53
N CYS A 350 -7.16 3.57 -21.49
CA CYS A 350 -8.17 2.60 -21.87
C CYS A 350 -7.84 1.21 -21.32
N ALA A 351 -8.78 0.26 -21.39
CA ALA A 351 -8.54 -1.10 -20.90
C ALA A 351 -7.39 -1.79 -21.64
N ASN A 352 -7.25 -1.56 -22.96
CA ASN A 352 -6.15 -2.12 -23.74
C ASN A 352 -4.76 -1.61 -23.32
N ASP A 353 -4.65 -0.44 -22.69
CA ASP A 353 -3.40 0.03 -22.08
C ASP A 353 -3.02 -0.80 -20.84
N LEU A 354 -4.01 -1.39 -20.16
CA LEU A 354 -3.84 -2.17 -18.93
C LEU A 354 -3.64 -3.68 -19.20
N MET A 355 -4.03 -4.17 -20.39
CA MET A 355 -3.96 -5.57 -20.75
C MET A 355 -2.64 -5.89 -21.46
N ALA A 356 -2.08 -7.08 -21.23
CA ALA A 356 -0.87 -7.56 -21.89
C ALA A 356 -1.13 -7.92 -23.39
N GLU A 357 -2.31 -8.44 -23.66
CA GLU A 357 -2.77 -8.76 -25.03
C GLU A 357 -3.72 -7.67 -25.49
N SER A 358 -3.24 -6.81 -26.38
CA SER A 358 -4.10 -5.86 -27.10
C SER A 358 -4.35 -6.33 -28.50
N ASP A 359 -5.57 -6.14 -29.01
CA ASP A 359 -5.84 -6.32 -30.44
C ASP A 359 -4.83 -5.51 -31.27
N THR A 360 -4.35 -6.06 -32.35
CA THR A 360 -3.17 -5.71 -33.17
C THR A 360 -3.07 -4.27 -33.69
N VAL A 361 -4.00 -3.38 -33.36
CA VAL A 361 -4.07 -2.00 -33.85
C VAL A 361 -3.82 -0.96 -32.73
N HIS A 362 -3.85 -1.35 -31.46
CA HIS A 362 -3.68 -0.43 -30.35
C HIS A 362 -2.19 -0.26 -30.00
N HIS A 363 -1.66 0.95 -30.18
CA HIS A 363 -0.33 1.30 -29.65
C HIS A 363 -0.44 1.52 -28.14
N LYS A 364 -0.09 0.48 -27.38
CA LYS A 364 -0.12 0.50 -25.93
C LYS A 364 0.72 1.64 -25.35
N LYS A 365 0.14 2.42 -24.46
CA LYS A 365 0.86 3.47 -23.73
C LYS A 365 1.75 2.86 -22.65
N ASN A 366 2.96 3.37 -22.52
CA ASN A 366 3.74 3.10 -21.32
C ASN A 366 3.22 3.98 -20.16
N ILE A 367 2.29 3.40 -19.39
CA ILE A 367 1.49 4.06 -18.36
C ILE A 367 2.36 4.82 -17.36
N PHE A 368 3.36 4.12 -16.79
CA PHE A 368 4.18 4.67 -15.71
C PHE A 368 5.12 5.78 -16.22
N ARG A 369 5.58 5.70 -17.46
CA ARG A 369 6.34 6.78 -18.09
C ARG A 369 5.45 8.01 -18.29
N SER A 370 4.28 7.83 -18.91
CA SER A 370 3.37 8.94 -19.22
C SER A 370 2.91 9.69 -17.96
N VAL A 371 2.54 8.95 -16.92
CA VAL A 371 2.12 9.59 -15.65
C VAL A 371 3.29 10.26 -14.94
N SER A 372 4.51 9.69 -14.99
CA SER A 372 5.72 10.29 -14.40
C SER A 372 6.10 11.61 -15.08
N GLU A 373 5.92 11.71 -16.40
CA GLU A 373 6.09 12.96 -17.13
C GLU A 373 5.11 14.05 -16.64
N LYS A 374 3.84 13.70 -16.38
CA LYS A 374 2.84 14.61 -15.81
C LYS A 374 3.22 15.08 -14.40
N VAL A 375 3.71 14.17 -13.54
CA VAL A 375 4.22 14.51 -12.22
C VAL A 375 5.43 15.43 -12.31
N SER A 376 6.35 15.18 -13.26
CA SER A 376 7.52 16.02 -13.49
C SER A 376 7.13 17.43 -13.93
N MET A 377 6.15 17.56 -14.81
CA MET A 377 5.59 18.88 -15.19
C MET A 377 4.96 19.60 -13.99
N ALA A 378 4.22 18.90 -13.13
CA ALA A 378 3.66 19.47 -11.91
C ALA A 378 4.73 19.95 -10.93
N LYS A 379 5.90 19.30 -10.88
CA LYS A 379 7.06 19.76 -10.09
C LYS A 379 7.67 21.07 -10.62
N LEU A 380 7.58 21.35 -11.91
CA LEU A 380 8.07 22.57 -12.53
C LEU A 380 7.14 23.77 -12.28
N SER A 381 5.84 23.53 -12.07
CA SER A 381 4.82 24.56 -11.79
C SER A 381 4.13 24.28 -10.46
N ARG A 382 4.90 24.42 -9.36
CA ARG A 382 4.51 23.94 -8.03
C ARG A 382 3.20 24.52 -7.52
N TYR A 383 3.00 25.81 -7.64
CA TYR A 383 1.88 26.49 -6.99
C TYR A 383 1.01 27.22 -8.01
N GLY A 384 -0.30 27.06 -7.86
CA GLY A 384 -1.27 27.85 -8.60
C GLY A 384 -1.32 29.32 -8.13
N PRO A 385 -2.02 30.19 -8.88
CA PRO A 385 -2.08 31.62 -8.57
C PRO A 385 -2.52 31.95 -7.15
N ASP A 386 -3.46 31.19 -6.60
CA ASP A 386 -4.02 31.42 -5.25
C ASP A 386 -2.95 31.23 -4.16
N ILE A 387 -2.16 30.14 -4.25
CA ILE A 387 -1.09 29.87 -3.28
C ILE A 387 0.06 30.86 -3.48
N LEU A 388 0.38 31.22 -4.72
CA LEU A 388 1.40 32.23 -5.01
C LEU A 388 0.99 33.60 -4.47
N THR A 389 -0.27 34.00 -4.60
CA THR A 389 -0.80 35.24 -4.02
C THR A 389 -0.61 35.24 -2.50
N GLU A 390 -0.96 34.13 -1.81
CA GLU A 390 -0.77 34.00 -0.37
C GLU A 390 0.73 34.04 0.02
N LEU A 391 1.60 33.37 -0.75
CA LEU A 391 3.04 33.33 -0.50
C LEU A 391 3.74 34.69 -0.70
N PHE A 392 3.25 35.53 -1.62
CA PHE A 392 3.83 36.83 -1.92
C PHE A 392 3.08 38.02 -1.29
N ASP A 393 1.98 37.76 -0.58
CA ASP A 393 1.29 38.80 0.19
C ASP A 393 2.10 39.16 1.44
N GLU A 394 2.53 40.40 1.55
CA GLU A 394 3.30 40.93 2.68
C GLU A 394 2.51 40.86 4.02
N ASN A 395 1.18 40.83 3.96
CA ASN A 395 0.30 40.74 5.11
C ASN A 395 -0.09 39.30 5.47
N SER A 396 0.30 38.32 4.64
CA SER A 396 0.03 36.92 4.90
C SER A 396 0.80 36.42 6.13
N ASN A 397 0.14 35.62 6.98
CA ASN A 397 0.77 34.96 8.11
C ASN A 397 1.96 34.04 7.72
N VAL A 398 2.07 33.67 6.44
CA VAL A 398 3.20 32.88 5.91
C VAL A 398 4.47 33.73 5.83
N ASN A 399 4.35 35.04 5.56
CA ASN A 399 5.46 35.99 5.37
C ASN A 399 5.71 36.92 6.55
N ARG A 400 4.72 37.08 7.42
CA ARG A 400 4.80 38.01 8.55
C ARG A 400 5.12 37.26 9.85
N ALA A 401 6.24 37.57 10.46
CA ALA A 401 6.54 37.10 11.80
C ALA A 401 5.65 37.83 12.83
N ASP A 402 5.04 37.08 13.74
CA ASP A 402 4.31 37.66 14.86
C ASP A 402 5.22 38.52 15.74
N GLN A 403 4.64 39.53 16.41
CA GLN A 403 5.40 40.34 17.36
C GLN A 403 5.93 39.44 18.47
N GLY A 404 7.26 39.48 18.70
CA GLY A 404 7.93 38.61 19.66
C GLY A 404 8.34 37.25 19.14
N ALA A 405 8.11 36.97 17.84
CA ALA A 405 8.57 35.73 17.21
C ALA A 405 10.09 35.60 17.28
N ARG A 406 10.54 34.40 17.62
CA ARG A 406 11.95 33.99 17.64
C ARG A 406 12.15 32.79 16.73
N GLU A 407 13.38 32.61 16.29
CA GLU A 407 13.74 31.49 15.41
C GLU A 407 13.78 30.17 16.17
N CYS A 408 13.12 29.14 15.62
CA CYS A 408 13.25 27.78 16.11
C CYS A 408 14.69 27.27 15.91
N GLY A 409 15.33 26.81 16.97
CA GLY A 409 16.72 26.33 16.93
C GLY A 409 16.92 25.06 16.08
N ILE A 410 15.86 24.45 15.51
CA ILE A 410 15.91 23.24 14.68
C ILE A 410 15.58 23.53 13.22
N CYS A 411 14.40 24.08 12.94
CA CYS A 411 13.92 24.29 11.56
C CYS A 411 14.06 25.72 11.06
N HIS A 412 14.50 26.64 11.91
CA HIS A 412 14.74 28.04 11.61
C HIS A 412 13.49 28.85 11.19
N ILE A 413 12.30 28.31 11.41
CA ILE A 413 11.04 29.05 11.22
C ILE A 413 10.85 30.00 12.40
N SER A 414 10.47 31.25 12.13
CA SER A 414 10.13 32.23 13.16
C SER A 414 8.72 31.97 13.71
N THR A 415 8.59 31.89 15.03
CA THR A 415 7.33 31.68 15.74
C THR A 415 7.41 32.23 17.16
N ASP A 416 6.28 32.64 17.71
CA ASP A 416 6.12 33.01 19.13
C ASP A 416 5.98 31.80 20.04
N GLN A 417 5.62 30.62 19.48
CA GLN A 417 5.36 29.38 20.20
C GLN A 417 6.60 28.48 20.26
N LEU A 418 7.59 28.88 21.03
CA LEU A 418 8.79 28.09 21.29
C LEU A 418 8.73 27.45 22.68
N SER A 419 9.23 26.24 22.80
CA SER A 419 9.45 25.55 24.07
C SER A 419 10.81 24.84 24.07
N SER A 420 11.32 24.47 25.26
CA SER A 420 12.56 23.71 25.36
C SER A 420 12.53 22.50 24.43
N TYR A 421 13.60 22.30 23.66
CA TYR A 421 13.71 21.15 22.75
C TYR A 421 13.85 19.86 23.54
N LYS A 422 12.98 18.91 23.30
CA LYS A 422 12.97 17.61 23.98
C LYS A 422 14.22 16.75 23.76
N GLY A 423 15.02 17.07 22.78
CA GLY A 423 16.31 16.44 22.50
C GLY A 423 17.51 17.09 23.19
N ASN A 424 17.30 18.16 23.96
CA ASN A 424 18.35 18.78 24.76
C ASN A 424 19.03 17.77 25.68
N ARG A 425 20.36 17.90 25.82
CA ARG A 425 21.11 17.07 26.77
C ARG A 425 20.82 17.54 28.20
N PRO A 426 20.67 16.64 29.15
CA PRO A 426 20.66 17.01 30.56
C PRO A 426 21.93 17.80 30.90
N ASN A 427 21.77 18.95 31.57
CA ASN A 427 22.88 19.84 31.99
C ASN A 427 23.67 20.46 30.81
N ALA A 428 23.06 20.67 29.64
CA ALA A 428 23.66 21.47 28.57
C ALA A 428 23.71 22.95 28.96
N ASP A 429 24.81 23.63 28.64
CA ASP A 429 24.98 25.08 28.90
C ASP A 429 23.97 25.97 28.15
N THR A 430 23.33 25.43 27.11
CA THR A 430 22.36 26.11 26.27
C THR A 430 21.09 25.28 26.11
N ASP A 431 19.94 25.87 26.47
CA ASP A 431 18.62 25.29 26.23
C ASP A 431 18.14 25.68 24.82
N ILE A 432 18.20 24.74 23.90
CA ILE A 432 17.69 24.91 22.53
C ILE A 432 16.16 25.04 22.61
N GLN A 433 15.63 26.12 22.04
CA GLN A 433 14.19 26.34 21.92
C GLN A 433 13.71 25.83 20.56
N ALA A 434 12.62 25.06 20.54
CA ALA A 434 12.05 24.46 19.35
C ALA A 434 10.55 24.73 19.21
N CYS A 435 10.09 24.87 17.97
CA CYS A 435 8.68 25.00 17.67
C CYS A 435 7.90 23.70 17.94
N GLU A 436 6.58 23.80 17.97
CA GLU A 436 5.68 22.67 18.21
C GLU A 436 5.92 21.52 17.21
N VAL A 437 6.09 21.82 15.92
CA VAL A 437 6.35 20.83 14.87
C VAL A 437 7.63 20.05 15.16
N CYS A 438 8.74 20.71 15.49
CA CYS A 438 10.01 20.05 15.76
C CYS A 438 9.95 19.17 17.03
N ASN A 439 9.29 19.64 18.09
CA ASN A 439 9.10 18.83 19.29
C ASN A 439 8.14 17.64 19.04
N GLY A 440 7.10 17.85 18.24
CA GLY A 440 6.18 16.77 17.83
C GLY A 440 6.86 15.69 16.98
N LEU A 441 7.72 16.08 16.05
CA LEU A 441 8.53 15.14 15.25
C LEU A 441 9.47 14.30 16.13
N TYR A 442 10.06 14.90 17.15
CA TYR A 442 10.89 14.18 18.12
C TYR A 442 10.08 13.14 18.91
N ASP A 443 8.89 13.51 19.38
CA ASP A 443 7.98 12.62 20.09
C ASP A 443 7.48 11.49 19.18
N LEU A 444 7.16 11.80 17.92
CA LEU A 444 6.76 10.82 16.92
C LEU A 444 7.85 9.76 16.68
N GLY A 445 9.13 10.21 16.60
CA GLY A 445 10.27 9.32 16.47
C GLY A 445 10.52 8.43 17.70
N LYS A 446 10.07 8.87 18.89
CA LYS A 446 10.05 8.06 20.11
C LYS A 446 8.90 7.04 20.06
N ALA A 447 7.68 7.48 19.73
CA ALA A 447 6.49 6.64 19.68
C ALA A 447 6.62 5.50 18.65
N LEU A 448 7.31 5.74 17.53
CA LEU A 448 7.50 4.75 16.48
C LEU A 448 8.14 3.46 16.96
N ILE A 449 9.14 3.56 17.83
CA ILE A 449 9.91 2.42 18.35
C ILE A 449 9.46 1.92 19.71
N ASP A 450 8.39 2.52 20.26
CA ASP A 450 7.76 2.08 21.51
C ASP A 450 6.82 0.90 21.20
N ASP A 451 7.13 -0.27 21.76
CA ASP A 451 6.32 -1.48 21.57
C ASP A 451 4.91 -1.35 22.17
N LYS A 452 4.69 -0.40 23.09
CA LYS A 452 3.37 -0.09 23.67
C LYS A 452 2.52 0.82 22.79
N ARG A 453 3.11 1.42 21.74
CA ARG A 453 2.46 2.32 20.80
C ARG A 453 2.29 1.62 19.45
N SER A 454 1.19 0.91 19.30
CA SER A 454 0.89 0.16 18.08
C SER A 454 -0.02 0.90 17.09
N VAL A 455 -0.59 2.04 17.50
CA VAL A 455 -1.62 2.75 16.76
C VAL A 455 -1.30 4.23 16.66
N PHE A 456 -1.56 4.80 15.48
CA PHE A 456 -1.52 6.24 15.24
C PHE A 456 -2.89 6.70 14.74
N ALA A 457 -3.41 7.78 15.31
CA ALA A 457 -4.69 8.35 14.96
C ALA A 457 -4.53 9.72 14.30
N VAL A 458 -5.40 9.99 13.32
CA VAL A 458 -5.60 11.32 12.74
C VAL A 458 -6.91 11.88 13.27
N LEU A 459 -6.84 13.05 13.88
CA LEU A 459 -7.96 13.74 14.53
C LEU A 459 -8.31 15.03 13.79
N SER A 460 -9.61 15.40 13.76
CA SER A 460 -10.05 16.69 13.19
C SER A 460 -9.65 17.88 14.05
N GLU A 461 -9.47 17.68 15.34
CA GLU A 461 -9.12 18.71 16.33
C GLU A 461 -7.94 18.24 17.18
N LYS A 462 -7.21 19.19 17.75
CA LYS A 462 -6.09 18.89 18.64
C LYS A 462 -6.62 18.36 19.97
N ALA A 463 -6.37 17.09 20.24
CA ALA A 463 -6.69 16.48 21.52
C ALA A 463 -5.52 16.64 22.50
N GLU A 464 -5.85 16.77 23.78
CA GLU A 464 -4.89 16.61 24.87
C GLU A 464 -4.54 15.12 25.02
N GLY A 465 -3.25 14.82 25.19
CA GLY A 465 -2.77 13.46 25.29
C GLY A 465 -1.31 13.40 25.77
N PRO A 466 -0.81 12.19 26.09
CA PRO A 466 0.54 12.00 26.63
C PRO A 466 1.65 12.38 25.65
N ASP A 467 1.38 12.31 24.36
CA ASP A 467 2.30 12.69 23.28
C ASP A 467 1.74 13.93 22.56
N ARG A 468 2.61 14.87 22.18
CA ARG A 468 2.19 16.05 21.42
C ARG A 468 1.67 15.63 20.05
N ALA A 469 0.44 15.98 19.76
CA ALA A 469 -0.15 15.80 18.45
C ALA A 469 0.60 16.64 17.39
N MET A 470 0.95 16.01 16.27
CA MET A 470 1.59 16.66 15.14
C MET A 470 0.55 17.16 14.15
N PRO A 471 0.64 18.41 13.66
CA PRO A 471 -0.23 18.85 12.59
C PRO A 471 0.08 18.09 11.28
N ILE A 472 -0.97 17.71 10.56
CA ILE A 472 -0.90 17.03 9.26
C ILE A 472 -1.90 17.66 8.30
N SER A 473 -1.50 17.81 7.02
CA SER A 473 -2.37 18.38 6.01
C SER A 473 -3.48 17.40 5.59
N ALA A 474 -4.71 17.91 5.48
CA ALA A 474 -5.89 17.18 5.02
C ALA A 474 -6.81 18.09 4.21
N CYS A 475 -7.80 17.53 3.50
CA CYS A 475 -8.76 18.30 2.71
C CYS A 475 -9.63 19.25 3.53
N SER A 476 -9.86 18.93 4.80
CA SER A 476 -10.58 19.81 5.75
C SER A 476 -9.71 20.90 6.38
N GLY A 477 -8.46 21.03 5.97
CA GLY A 477 -7.46 21.91 6.56
C GLY A 477 -6.41 21.13 7.35
N LEU A 478 -5.93 21.68 8.48
CA LEU A 478 -5.00 20.95 9.34
C LEU A 478 -5.75 19.97 10.22
N CYS A 479 -5.25 18.74 10.28
CA CYS A 479 -5.63 17.70 11.22
C CYS A 479 -4.45 17.40 12.14
N TRP A 480 -4.63 16.49 13.09
CA TRP A 480 -3.66 16.22 14.14
C TRP A 480 -3.32 14.73 14.19
N LEU A 481 -2.05 14.40 14.02
CA LEU A 481 -1.50 13.06 14.11
C LEU A 481 -0.95 12.81 15.51
N THR A 482 -1.36 11.74 16.16
CA THR A 482 -0.86 11.34 17.48
C THR A 482 -0.80 9.82 17.62
N ALA A 483 0.08 9.33 18.50
CA ALA A 483 0.02 7.93 18.93
C ALA A 483 -1.16 7.75 19.90
N ALA A 484 -1.82 6.59 19.84
CA ALA A 484 -3.04 6.31 20.57
C ALA A 484 -2.97 4.98 21.34
N SER A 485 -3.68 4.94 22.47
CA SER A 485 -4.10 3.71 23.14
C SER A 485 -5.53 3.32 22.73
N PRO A 486 -6.00 2.10 23.00
CA PRO A 486 -7.40 1.73 22.75
C PRO A 486 -8.42 2.65 23.45
N ASP A 487 -8.11 3.13 24.68
CA ASP A 487 -8.98 4.02 25.44
C ASP A 487 -9.03 5.42 24.81
N ASP A 488 -7.89 5.94 24.34
CA ASP A 488 -7.84 7.21 23.61
C ASP A 488 -8.73 7.17 22.36
N LEU A 489 -8.66 6.07 21.59
CA LEU A 489 -9.47 5.90 20.39
C LEU A 489 -10.96 5.92 20.68
N LYS A 490 -11.38 5.26 21.76
CA LYS A 490 -12.78 5.23 22.18
C LYS A 490 -13.26 6.64 22.56
N GLN A 491 -12.49 7.34 23.38
CA GLN A 491 -12.79 8.71 23.78
C GLN A 491 -12.90 9.65 22.58
N TRP A 492 -11.96 9.58 21.62
CA TRP A 492 -11.95 10.44 20.44
C TRP A 492 -13.06 10.09 19.44
N ALA A 493 -13.44 8.81 19.35
CA ALA A 493 -14.58 8.39 18.57
C ALA A 493 -15.91 8.89 19.14
N GLU A 494 -16.09 8.80 20.48
CA GLU A 494 -17.26 9.33 21.19
C GLU A 494 -17.34 10.86 21.07
N ALA A 495 -16.21 11.57 21.07
CA ALA A 495 -16.12 13.00 20.83
C ALA A 495 -16.32 13.40 19.36
N GLY A 496 -16.37 12.46 18.43
CA GLY A 496 -16.54 12.71 16.98
C GLY A 496 -15.33 13.35 16.30
N ILE A 497 -14.16 13.35 16.93
CA ILE A 497 -12.94 13.96 16.38
C ILE A 497 -12.01 12.96 15.71
N LEU A 498 -12.24 11.65 15.87
CA LEU A 498 -11.43 10.59 15.27
C LEU A 498 -11.73 10.47 13.77
N LYS A 499 -10.75 10.72 12.91
CA LYS A 499 -10.90 10.60 11.46
C LYS A 499 -10.39 9.27 10.90
N ARG A 500 -9.18 8.87 11.31
CA ARG A 500 -8.51 7.68 10.79
C ARG A 500 -7.62 7.04 11.83
N ILE A 501 -7.42 5.75 11.66
CA ILE A 501 -6.55 4.93 12.49
C ILE A 501 -5.57 4.19 11.58
N TYR A 502 -4.28 4.25 11.94
CA TYR A 502 -3.21 3.50 11.30
C TYR A 502 -2.59 2.53 12.29
N ASP A 503 -2.61 1.25 11.95
CA ASP A 503 -2.07 0.16 12.76
C ASP A 503 -0.63 -0.14 12.34
N LYS A 504 0.28 0.04 13.27
CA LYS A 504 1.70 -0.25 13.07
C LYS A 504 1.93 -1.75 13.00
N ASN A 505 2.33 -2.24 11.82
CA ASN A 505 2.75 -3.62 11.58
C ASN A 505 1.68 -4.70 11.88
N GLY A 506 0.40 -4.34 11.91
CA GLY A 506 -0.69 -5.30 12.06
C GLY A 506 -0.87 -5.85 13.49
N SER A 507 -0.35 -5.17 14.50
CA SER A 507 -0.40 -5.61 15.90
C SER A 507 -1.68 -5.20 16.64
N TYR A 508 -2.50 -4.35 16.03
CA TYR A 508 -3.70 -3.81 16.65
C TYR A 508 -4.92 -4.67 16.40
N THR A 509 -5.60 -5.03 17.47
CA THR A 509 -6.87 -5.74 17.47
C THR A 509 -7.90 -4.94 18.25
N SER A 510 -8.87 -4.35 17.57
CA SER A 510 -9.95 -3.58 18.19
C SER A 510 -11.19 -3.61 17.31
N SER A 511 -12.32 -3.13 17.84
CA SER A 511 -13.58 -2.90 17.12
C SER A 511 -13.51 -1.76 16.10
N PHE A 512 -12.47 -0.93 16.12
CA PHE A 512 -12.28 0.15 15.15
C PHE A 512 -11.47 -0.34 13.96
N MET A 513 -11.92 0.00 12.75
CA MET A 513 -11.18 -0.27 11.52
C MET A 513 -9.89 0.55 11.49
N ALA A 514 -8.76 -0.12 11.32
CA ALA A 514 -7.45 0.50 11.16
C ALA A 514 -6.80 0.08 9.85
N SER A 515 -6.26 1.05 9.11
CA SER A 515 -5.42 0.77 7.94
C SER A 515 -4.07 0.27 8.40
N ARG A 516 -3.63 -0.89 7.90
CA ARG A 516 -2.29 -1.42 8.21
C ARG A 516 -1.21 -0.56 7.59
N LEU A 517 -0.26 -0.16 8.40
CA LEU A 517 0.94 0.55 7.99
C LEU A 517 2.18 -0.29 8.33
N TRP A 518 2.81 -0.85 7.30
CA TRP A 518 4.11 -1.50 7.49
C TRP A 518 5.17 -0.45 7.74
N VAL A 519 5.87 -0.54 8.87
CA VAL A 519 6.81 0.49 9.33
C VAL A 519 8.12 -0.16 9.77
N ALA A 520 9.23 0.44 9.37
CA ALA A 520 10.55 0.09 9.88
C ALA A 520 10.72 0.63 11.30
N ASP A 521 10.33 -0.15 12.29
CA ASP A 521 10.32 0.19 13.73
C ASP A 521 11.49 -0.43 14.52
N TYR A 522 12.51 -0.93 13.82
CA TYR A 522 13.67 -1.55 14.47
C TYR A 522 14.62 -0.52 15.06
N ALA A 523 15.13 -0.83 16.25
CA ALA A 523 16.13 -0.05 16.96
C ALA A 523 16.97 -0.97 17.85
N ALA A 524 18.26 -0.65 17.98
CA ALA A 524 19.10 -1.34 18.95
C ALA A 524 18.67 -0.97 20.37
N LYS A 525 18.49 -1.97 21.23
CA LYS A 525 18.13 -1.81 22.63
C LYS A 525 19.20 -2.44 23.51
N ASN A 526 19.47 -1.86 24.68
CA ASN A 526 20.33 -2.47 25.70
C ASN A 526 19.58 -3.60 26.44
N GLU A 527 20.25 -4.23 27.42
CA GLU A 527 19.72 -5.36 28.20
C GLU A 527 18.44 -5.03 28.99
N ILE A 528 18.24 -3.76 29.35
CA ILE A 528 17.03 -3.27 30.04
C ILE A 528 15.97 -2.75 29.09
N GLY A 529 16.13 -2.94 27.77
CA GLY A 529 15.16 -2.53 26.75
C GLY A 529 15.20 -1.04 26.36
N LYS A 530 16.17 -0.25 26.87
CA LYS A 530 16.36 1.15 26.48
C LYS A 530 16.95 1.22 25.08
N VAL A 531 16.37 2.04 24.23
CA VAL A 531 16.89 2.31 22.87
C VAL A 531 18.19 3.09 22.95
N LEU A 532 19.22 2.59 22.27
CA LEU A 532 20.53 3.20 22.21
C LEU A 532 20.54 4.43 21.30
N ASP A 533 21.31 5.47 21.70
CA ASP A 533 21.63 6.61 20.85
C ASP A 533 22.93 6.36 20.05
N PHE A 534 23.31 7.33 19.18
CA PHE A 534 24.53 7.20 18.36
C PHE A 534 25.81 7.06 19.20
N ASN A 535 25.91 7.70 20.36
CA ASN A 535 27.07 7.60 21.21
C ASN A 535 27.13 6.22 21.90
N GLU A 536 25.98 5.74 22.38
CA GLU A 536 25.85 4.42 22.99
C GLU A 536 26.15 3.31 21.98
N LEU A 537 25.69 3.47 20.70
CA LEU A 537 26.04 2.58 19.60
C LEU A 537 27.53 2.62 19.27
N ALA A 538 28.13 3.81 19.21
CA ALA A 538 29.56 3.93 18.98
C ALA A 538 30.39 3.32 20.12
N GLU A 539 29.91 3.40 21.36
CA GLU A 539 30.54 2.74 22.51
C GLU A 539 30.54 1.23 22.37
N SER A 540 29.50 0.62 21.82
CA SER A 540 29.42 -0.83 21.60
C SER A 540 30.44 -1.37 20.59
N SER A 541 31.15 -0.51 19.85
CA SER A 541 32.28 -0.90 18.99
C SER A 541 33.59 -1.17 19.75
N ARG A 542 33.65 -0.82 21.05
CA ARG A 542 34.77 -1.16 21.92
C ARG A 542 34.68 -2.60 22.44
N ASP A 543 35.81 -3.17 22.83
CA ASP A 543 35.81 -4.44 23.51
C ASP A 543 35.26 -4.34 24.96
N LYS A 544 35.08 -5.49 25.62
CA LYS A 544 34.56 -5.54 27.01
C LYS A 544 35.46 -4.83 28.03
N THR A 545 36.73 -4.55 27.68
CA THR A 545 37.70 -3.84 28.52
C THR A 545 37.70 -2.32 28.23
N GLY A 546 36.84 -1.84 27.33
CA GLY A 546 36.77 -0.43 26.91
C GLY A 546 37.91 -0.01 25.97
N LYS A 547 38.70 -0.96 25.45
CA LYS A 547 39.73 -0.69 24.45
C LYS A 547 39.13 -0.63 23.06
N GLY A 548 39.73 0.17 22.20
CA GLY A 548 39.26 0.38 20.83
C GLY A 548 38.75 1.81 20.58
N ILE A 549 38.39 2.11 19.34
CA ILE A 549 37.96 3.43 18.91
C ILE A 549 36.44 3.42 18.77
N LYS A 550 35.75 4.40 19.37
CA LYS A 550 34.33 4.62 19.16
C LYS A 550 34.04 4.92 17.70
N ARG A 551 33.31 4.06 17.02
CA ARG A 551 32.95 4.22 15.60
C ARG A 551 31.52 3.81 15.35
N LEU A 552 30.87 4.51 14.41
CA LEU A 552 29.60 4.13 13.82
C LEU A 552 29.85 3.64 12.40
N GLY A 553 29.29 2.48 12.06
CA GLY A 553 29.12 2.09 10.67
C GLY A 553 27.81 2.68 10.16
N VAL A 554 27.84 3.32 9.00
CA VAL A 554 26.65 3.82 8.32
C VAL A 554 26.49 3.04 7.02
N LEU A 555 25.46 2.21 6.93
CA LEU A 555 25.04 1.56 5.68
C LEU A 555 23.99 2.45 5.01
N ARG A 556 24.27 2.84 3.78
CA ARG A 556 23.28 3.47 2.90
C ARG A 556 23.04 2.55 1.72
N ALA A 557 21.80 2.15 1.54
CA ALA A 557 21.36 1.35 0.40
C ALA A 557 20.26 2.11 -0.35
N ASP A 558 20.26 1.96 -1.67
CA ASP A 558 19.23 2.50 -2.55
C ASP A 558 18.83 1.42 -3.55
N VAL A 559 17.62 1.53 -4.08
CA VAL A 559 17.16 0.63 -5.15
C VAL A 559 17.46 1.31 -6.48
N ASP A 560 18.49 0.81 -7.13
CA ASP A 560 18.83 1.30 -8.46
C ASP A 560 17.70 1.04 -9.44
N GLY A 561 17.31 2.09 -10.16
CA GLY A 561 16.37 1.97 -11.25
C GLY A 561 14.93 1.58 -10.89
N LEU A 562 14.44 1.87 -9.66
CA LEU A 562 13.06 1.53 -9.27
C LEU A 562 12.03 2.10 -10.26
N GLY A 563 12.21 3.33 -10.73
CA GLY A 563 11.37 3.91 -11.78
C GLY A 563 11.44 3.13 -13.09
N ALA A 564 12.63 2.66 -13.48
CA ALA A 564 12.83 1.82 -14.66
C ALA A 564 12.16 0.43 -14.48
N ALA A 565 12.15 -0.12 -13.27
CA ALA A 565 11.46 -1.37 -12.96
C ALA A 565 9.95 -1.27 -13.24
N PHE A 566 9.29 -0.18 -12.84
CA PHE A 566 7.89 0.07 -13.19
C PHE A 566 7.67 0.36 -14.67
N ILE A 567 8.62 1.03 -15.35
CA ILE A 567 8.49 1.39 -16.76
C ILE A 567 8.76 0.23 -17.70
N ALA A 568 9.75 -0.62 -17.39
CA ALA A 568 10.29 -1.60 -18.32
C ALA A 568 10.64 -2.97 -17.70
N GLY A 569 10.48 -3.15 -16.39
CA GLY A 569 10.92 -4.37 -15.70
C GLY A 569 10.17 -5.64 -16.12
N PHE A 570 8.94 -5.49 -16.62
CA PHE A 570 8.12 -6.60 -17.14
C PHE A 570 8.11 -6.68 -18.67
N ILE A 571 9.00 -5.97 -19.35
CA ILE A 571 9.10 -6.00 -20.82
C ILE A 571 10.27 -6.89 -21.23
N HIS A 572 9.97 -8.02 -21.89
CA HIS A 572 10.94 -9.00 -22.36
C HIS A 572 10.96 -9.01 -23.89
N LYS A 573 11.94 -8.34 -24.49
CA LYS A 573 12.03 -8.13 -25.93
C LYS A 573 12.21 -9.41 -26.74
N GLU A 574 12.69 -10.48 -26.11
CA GLU A 574 12.90 -11.81 -26.66
C GLU A 574 11.61 -12.63 -26.78
N ASN A 575 10.55 -12.25 -26.06
CA ASN A 575 9.26 -12.94 -26.12
C ASN A 575 8.48 -12.56 -27.38
N LYS A 576 7.65 -13.48 -27.89
CA LYS A 576 6.71 -13.19 -28.99
C LYS A 576 5.84 -11.98 -28.69
N ASN A 577 5.38 -11.87 -27.44
CA ASN A 577 4.72 -10.69 -26.90
C ASN A 577 5.64 -10.10 -25.82
N PRO A 578 6.40 -9.03 -26.12
CA PRO A 578 7.31 -8.41 -25.17
C PRO A 578 6.64 -7.92 -23.88
N GLU A 579 5.36 -7.59 -23.92
CA GLU A 579 4.58 -7.01 -22.82
C GLU A 579 3.70 -8.04 -22.08
N ALA A 580 3.85 -9.33 -22.38
CA ALA A 580 3.05 -10.41 -21.77
C ALA A 580 3.04 -10.39 -20.23
N TYR A 581 4.10 -9.88 -19.61
CA TYR A 581 4.21 -9.78 -18.16
C TYR A 581 3.79 -8.40 -17.59
N ALA A 582 3.52 -7.41 -18.45
CA ALA A 582 3.16 -6.05 -18.01
C ALA A 582 1.66 -5.94 -17.64
N THR A 583 1.23 -6.57 -16.55
CA THR A 583 -0.15 -6.62 -16.08
C THR A 583 -0.33 -5.84 -14.76
N LEU A 584 -1.53 -5.32 -14.50
CA LEU A 584 -1.85 -4.60 -13.24
C LEU A 584 -1.53 -5.43 -11.99
N SER A 585 -1.87 -6.72 -12.01
CA SER A 585 -1.63 -7.62 -10.89
C SER A 585 -0.13 -7.81 -10.60
N ARG A 586 0.74 -7.85 -11.64
CA ARG A 586 2.20 -7.90 -11.45
C ARG A 586 2.77 -6.60 -10.89
N TYR A 587 2.30 -5.46 -11.36
CA TYR A 587 2.70 -4.18 -10.77
C TYR A 587 2.28 -4.04 -9.30
N ALA A 588 1.09 -4.53 -8.94
CA ALA A 588 0.64 -4.58 -7.55
C ALA A 588 1.51 -5.55 -6.71
N ALA A 589 1.83 -6.73 -7.24
CA ALA A 589 2.71 -7.71 -6.59
C ALA A 589 4.14 -7.16 -6.38
N LEU A 590 4.72 -6.48 -7.39
CA LEU A 590 6.01 -5.80 -7.27
C LEU A 590 5.97 -4.74 -6.16
N SER A 591 4.97 -3.88 -6.18
CA SER A 591 4.77 -2.83 -5.18
C SER A 591 4.74 -3.38 -3.76
N ARG A 592 3.90 -4.40 -3.54
CA ARG A 592 3.77 -5.07 -2.24
C ARG A 592 5.07 -5.74 -1.81
N SER A 593 5.76 -6.44 -2.71
CA SER A 593 7.02 -7.11 -2.42
C SER A 593 8.12 -6.13 -2.00
N MET A 594 8.21 -4.98 -2.68
CA MET A 594 9.13 -3.90 -2.33
C MET A 594 8.79 -3.30 -0.95
N ALA A 595 7.51 -3.02 -0.69
CA ALA A 595 7.08 -2.48 0.60
C ALA A 595 7.39 -3.44 1.76
N LEU A 596 7.11 -4.74 1.60
CA LEU A 596 7.43 -5.77 2.60
C LEU A 596 8.94 -5.93 2.80
N PHE A 597 9.73 -5.89 1.73
CA PHE A 597 11.19 -6.00 1.82
C PHE A 597 11.76 -4.89 2.71
N PHE A 598 11.50 -3.62 2.39
CA PHE A 598 12.07 -2.49 3.13
C PHE A 598 11.51 -2.32 4.54
N ARG A 599 10.24 -2.63 4.75
CA ARG A 599 9.57 -2.33 6.02
C ARG A 599 9.55 -3.52 6.98
N LYS A 600 9.63 -4.76 6.48
CA LYS A 600 9.54 -5.96 7.31
C LYS A 600 10.75 -6.88 7.17
N ILE A 601 11.15 -7.27 5.95
CA ILE A 601 12.19 -8.27 5.72
C ILE A 601 13.55 -7.79 6.21
N ILE A 602 13.94 -6.54 5.94
CA ILE A 602 15.19 -5.95 6.46
C ILE A 602 15.28 -6.05 7.99
N LYS A 603 14.17 -5.89 8.70
CA LYS A 603 14.12 -6.05 10.17
C LYS A 603 14.55 -7.46 10.59
N GLY A 604 14.07 -8.50 9.91
CA GLY A 604 14.46 -9.89 10.13
C GLY A 604 15.95 -10.12 9.84
N ILE A 605 16.45 -9.57 8.72
CA ILE A 605 17.87 -9.62 8.36
C ILE A 605 18.74 -8.98 9.46
N CYS A 606 18.38 -7.78 9.92
CA CYS A 606 19.12 -7.09 10.99
C CYS A 606 19.09 -7.84 12.33
N LYS A 607 18.03 -8.59 12.61
CA LYS A 607 17.90 -9.45 13.80
C LYS A 607 18.59 -10.82 13.65
N LYS A 608 19.21 -11.11 12.53
CA LYS A 608 19.79 -12.43 12.18
C LYS A 608 18.76 -13.57 12.12
N GLU A 609 17.51 -13.24 11.80
CA GLU A 609 16.45 -14.22 11.53
C GLU A 609 16.51 -14.71 10.08
N LEU A 610 17.73 -15.02 9.60
CA LEU A 610 17.95 -15.48 8.24
C LEU A 610 17.54 -16.96 8.08
N PRO A 611 16.99 -17.36 6.92
CA PRO A 611 16.73 -18.76 6.61
C PRO A 611 17.99 -19.64 6.71
N GLU A 612 17.80 -20.94 6.97
CA GLU A 612 18.88 -21.92 6.85
C GLU A 612 19.50 -21.85 5.44
N GLY A 613 20.83 -21.74 5.40
CA GLY A 613 21.59 -21.62 4.14
C GLY A 613 21.97 -20.21 3.73
N ILE A 614 21.31 -19.16 4.24
CA ILE A 614 21.76 -17.78 4.03
C ILE A 614 22.77 -17.42 5.12
N LYS A 615 24.05 -17.32 4.76
CA LYS A 615 25.08 -16.85 5.68
C LYS A 615 25.09 -15.33 5.70
N PRO A 616 25.02 -14.69 6.89
CA PRO A 616 25.21 -13.25 6.97
C PRO A 616 26.58 -12.87 6.41
N PHE A 617 26.63 -11.83 5.59
CA PHE A 617 27.88 -11.31 5.08
C PHE A 617 28.65 -10.63 6.22
N TYR A 618 29.79 -11.20 6.60
CA TYR A 618 30.69 -10.63 7.61
C TYR A 618 31.92 -10.05 6.94
N LEU A 619 32.14 -8.75 7.11
CA LEU A 619 33.36 -8.08 6.67
C LEU A 619 34.60 -8.54 7.44
N PHE A 620 34.45 -9.14 8.64
CA PHE A 620 35.54 -9.66 9.48
C PHE A 620 35.08 -10.93 10.22
N GLU A 621 35.83 -12.00 10.09
CA GLU A 621 35.71 -13.23 10.88
C GLU A 621 36.32 -13.03 12.27
N ASP A 622 35.61 -12.43 13.21
CA ASP A 622 36.00 -12.44 14.62
C ASP A 622 34.99 -13.26 15.41
N LYS A 623 35.35 -14.45 15.79
CA LYS A 623 34.49 -15.50 16.36
C LYS A 623 33.95 -15.17 17.77
N GLU A 624 34.45 -14.13 18.43
CA GLU A 624 34.15 -13.84 19.84
C GLU A 624 33.41 -12.50 20.12
N ARG A 625 33.13 -11.69 19.10
CA ARG A 625 32.45 -10.41 19.33
C ARG A 625 30.94 -10.54 19.22
N ASP A 626 30.30 -10.28 20.35
CA ASP A 626 28.85 -10.20 20.46
C ASP A 626 28.29 -9.05 19.58
N ARG A 627 27.51 -9.40 18.56
CA ARG A 627 27.16 -8.58 17.39
C ARG A 627 25.84 -7.85 17.60
N LYS A 628 25.74 -7.02 18.61
CA LYS A 628 24.51 -6.31 19.01
C LYS A 628 24.23 -4.99 18.27
N SER A 629 25.01 -4.64 17.25
CA SER A 629 24.90 -3.31 16.64
C SER A 629 24.76 -3.35 15.12
N VAL A 630 23.57 -3.70 14.64
CA VAL A 630 23.13 -3.34 13.29
C VAL A 630 21.94 -2.39 13.43
N VAL A 631 22.11 -1.16 13.01
CA VAL A 631 21.06 -0.14 12.92
C VAL A 631 20.70 0.10 11.47
#